data_427c09cdf6155fa00e9de889b6c3e406
#
_entry.id   427c09cdf6155fa00e9de889b6c3e406
#
_cell.length_a   1.000
_cell.length_b   1.000
_cell.length_c   1.000
_cell.angle_alpha   90.00
_cell.angle_beta   90.00
_cell.angle_gamma   90.00
#
_symmetry.space_group_name_H-M   'P 1'
#
loop_
_entity.id
_entity.type
_entity.pdbx_description
1 polymer ?
#
loop_
_entity_poly.entity_id
_entity_poly.type
_entity_poly.pdbx_seq_one_letter_code
_entity_poly.pdbx_strand_id
1 'polypeptide(L)'
;MRRVVVTGMGVVSPLGRGVKHNWESLMAGKSGISRIEGVDLKDIPVMIAGQVPFGENEPDFNPDTVFAPKDQKKNDKFIMYGMAAAGDALKDAGWDAETASEEEKDRAGVMMGAGIGGLQGIYENAVSFNEFGMKKISPFFIPSVLINLISGNVSIRYGLKGPNHACVTACSTGAHAIGDAAAMIARGDADMMVAGGA
;
A
#
# COMPACT_ATOMS: atom_id res chain seq x y z
N MET A 1 -22.21 -20.90 0.74
CA MET A 1 -21.03 -20.01 0.72
C MET A 1 -20.63 -19.71 2.16
N ARG A 2 -19.33 -19.65 2.43
CA ARG A 2 -18.82 -19.20 3.74
C ARG A 2 -19.19 -17.73 3.97
N ARG A 3 -19.49 -17.35 5.20
CA ARG A 3 -19.64 -15.94 5.58
C ARG A 3 -18.25 -15.30 5.72
N VAL A 4 -18.04 -14.18 5.07
CA VAL A 4 -16.79 -13.41 5.14
C VAL A 4 -16.99 -12.19 6.02
N VAL A 5 -16.02 -11.88 6.86
CA VAL A 5 -16.02 -10.75 7.78
C VAL A 5 -14.69 -10.00 7.70
N VAL A 6 -14.71 -8.72 8.03
CA VAL A 6 -13.51 -7.91 8.23
C VAL A 6 -13.02 -8.13 9.66
N THR A 7 -11.77 -8.53 9.80
CA THR A 7 -11.13 -8.82 11.09
C THR A 7 -10.10 -7.79 11.51
N GLY A 8 -9.60 -6.99 10.57
CA GLY A 8 -8.65 -5.92 10.86
C GLY A 8 -8.62 -4.88 9.75
N MET A 9 -8.25 -3.66 10.11
CA MET A 9 -8.18 -2.52 9.21
C MET A 9 -6.88 -1.74 9.39
N GLY A 10 -6.38 -1.15 8.31
CA GLY A 10 -5.25 -0.23 8.32
C GLY A 10 -5.42 0.85 7.26
N VAL A 11 -4.94 2.03 7.54
CA VAL A 11 -5.07 3.17 6.64
C VAL A 11 -3.86 4.11 6.72
N VAL A 12 -3.45 4.59 5.56
CA VAL A 12 -2.57 5.75 5.37
C VAL A 12 -3.29 6.70 4.43
N SER A 13 -3.46 7.94 4.84
CA SER A 13 -4.20 8.95 4.09
C SER A 13 -3.61 10.34 4.29
N PRO A 14 -4.10 11.36 3.59
CA PRO A 14 -3.72 12.76 3.88
C PRO A 14 -4.06 13.25 5.28
N LEU A 15 -4.85 12.51 6.05
CA LEU A 15 -5.08 12.80 7.48
C LEU A 15 -4.03 12.15 8.39
N GLY A 16 -3.15 11.30 7.84
CA GLY A 16 -2.13 10.57 8.58
C GLY A 16 -2.34 9.05 8.53
N ARG A 17 -1.55 8.31 9.33
CA ARG A 17 -1.62 6.87 9.51
C ARG A 17 -2.48 6.49 10.70
N GLY A 18 -3.18 5.37 10.59
CA GLY A 18 -3.95 4.74 11.66
C GLY A 18 -5.45 5.00 11.58
N VAL A 19 -6.24 3.93 11.72
CA VAL A 19 -7.70 3.95 11.55
C VAL A 19 -8.37 4.88 12.58
N LYS A 20 -7.98 4.79 13.84
CA LYS A 20 -8.54 5.62 14.92
C LYS A 20 -8.36 7.09 14.65
N HIS A 21 -7.13 7.51 14.34
CA HIS A 21 -6.81 8.92 14.05
C HIS A 21 -7.58 9.44 12.83
N ASN A 22 -7.64 8.66 11.76
CA ASN A 22 -8.39 9.02 10.55
C ASN A 22 -9.88 9.18 10.87
N TRP A 23 -10.47 8.25 11.62
CA TRP A 23 -11.88 8.32 12.02
C TRP A 23 -12.18 9.55 12.88
N GLU A 24 -11.38 9.80 13.91
CA GLU A 24 -11.51 10.97 14.77
C GLU A 24 -11.39 12.30 13.99
N SER A 25 -10.46 12.35 13.02
CA SER A 25 -10.28 13.51 12.15
C SER A 25 -11.48 13.73 11.22
N LEU A 26 -12.02 12.68 10.63
CA LEU A 26 -13.24 12.73 9.81
C LEU A 26 -14.45 13.19 10.63
N MET A 27 -14.64 12.65 11.82
CA MET A 27 -15.74 13.04 12.72
C MET A 27 -15.63 14.50 13.18
N ALA A 28 -14.39 15.02 13.30
CA ALA A 28 -14.13 16.42 13.61
C ALA A 28 -14.22 17.35 12.38
N GLY A 29 -14.55 16.83 11.19
CA GLY A 29 -14.64 17.60 9.95
C GLY A 29 -13.29 18.13 9.45
N LYS A 30 -12.17 17.53 9.86
CA LYS A 30 -10.83 17.94 9.41
C LYS A 30 -10.63 17.57 7.95
N SER A 31 -9.99 18.47 7.19
CA SER A 31 -9.58 18.24 5.81
C SER A 31 -8.11 17.81 5.77
N GLY A 32 -7.80 16.78 4.99
CA GLY A 32 -6.43 16.44 4.63
C GLY A 32 -5.94 17.13 3.36
N ILE A 33 -6.73 18.07 2.81
CA ILE A 33 -6.33 18.87 1.65
C ILE A 33 -5.60 20.12 2.14
N SER A 34 -4.40 20.34 1.65
CA SER A 34 -3.53 21.46 1.99
C SER A 34 -2.84 22.02 0.75
N ARG A 35 -2.08 23.11 0.91
CA ARG A 35 -1.19 23.59 -0.14
C ARG A 35 -0.14 22.52 -0.45
N ILE A 36 0.10 22.30 -1.75
CA ILE A 36 1.10 21.33 -2.21
C ILE A 36 2.50 21.79 -1.77
N GLU A 37 3.24 20.88 -1.16
CA GLU A 37 4.62 21.09 -0.73
C GLU A 37 5.58 20.18 -1.52
N GLY A 38 6.84 20.61 -1.67
CA GLY A 38 7.90 19.83 -2.31
C GLY A 38 7.83 19.73 -3.85
N VAL A 39 6.94 20.50 -4.49
CA VAL A 39 6.80 20.55 -5.95
C VAL A 39 6.86 22.00 -6.43
N ASP A 40 7.54 22.23 -7.55
CA ASP A 40 7.50 23.56 -8.23
C ASP A 40 6.13 23.74 -8.91
N LEU A 41 5.35 24.70 -8.42
CA LEU A 41 3.99 24.97 -8.88
C LEU A 41 3.91 26.14 -9.89
N LYS A 42 5.05 26.61 -10.42
CA LYS A 42 5.12 27.85 -11.21
C LYS A 42 4.12 27.89 -12.36
N ASP A 43 3.88 26.77 -13.04
CA ASP A 43 2.99 26.68 -14.19
C ASP A 43 1.76 25.79 -13.95
N ILE A 44 1.47 25.47 -12.69
CA ILE A 44 0.36 24.57 -12.31
C ILE A 44 -0.80 25.40 -11.74
N PRO A 45 -2.01 25.35 -12.34
CA PRO A 45 -3.15 26.15 -11.88
C PRO A 45 -3.74 25.65 -10.56
N VAL A 46 -3.48 24.40 -10.15
CA VAL A 46 -3.97 23.80 -8.91
C VAL A 46 -2.85 23.77 -7.87
N MET A 47 -3.10 24.42 -6.74
CA MET A 47 -2.09 24.58 -5.66
C MET A 47 -2.39 23.76 -4.41
N ILE A 48 -3.42 22.94 -4.42
CA ILE A 48 -3.86 22.14 -3.27
C ILE A 48 -3.98 20.67 -3.64
N ALA A 49 -3.59 19.79 -2.70
CA ALA A 49 -3.75 18.33 -2.83
C ALA A 49 -3.85 17.68 -1.45
N GLY A 50 -4.28 16.44 -1.44
CA GLY A 50 -4.14 15.55 -0.28
C GLY A 50 -2.78 14.86 -0.32
N GLN A 51 -1.81 15.37 0.43
CA GLN A 51 -0.49 14.74 0.60
C GLN A 51 -0.45 13.99 1.94
N VAL A 52 0.08 12.77 1.94
CA VAL A 52 0.32 12.03 3.17
C VAL A 52 1.37 12.79 4.00
N PRO A 53 1.09 13.17 5.26
CA PRO A 53 2.07 13.83 6.11
C PRO A 53 3.20 12.85 6.48
N PHE A 54 4.45 13.31 6.35
CA PHE A 54 5.64 12.56 6.71
C PHE A 54 6.24 13.12 7.99
N GLY A 55 6.58 12.24 8.94
CA GLY A 55 7.20 12.63 10.20
C GLY A 55 7.62 11.44 11.05
N GLU A 56 8.29 11.70 12.15
CA GLU A 56 8.76 10.67 13.09
C GLU A 56 7.70 10.25 14.10
N ASN A 57 6.74 11.13 14.36
CA ASN A 57 5.72 10.95 15.39
C ASN A 57 4.35 10.69 14.77
N GLU A 58 3.56 9.83 15.41
CA GLU A 58 2.17 9.62 15.06
C GLU A 58 1.37 10.94 15.14
N PRO A 59 0.45 11.18 14.18
CA PRO A 59 -0.07 10.24 13.17
C PRO A 59 0.65 10.32 11.82
N ASP A 60 1.80 10.99 11.73
CA ASP A 60 2.52 11.12 10.48
C ASP A 60 3.04 9.76 9.99
N PHE A 61 3.21 9.63 8.68
CA PHE A 61 3.77 8.42 8.10
C PHE A 61 5.30 8.45 8.21
N ASN A 62 5.84 7.47 8.94
CA ASN A 62 7.28 7.24 9.02
C ASN A 62 7.67 6.03 8.17
N PRO A 63 8.38 6.21 7.05
CA PRO A 63 8.81 5.10 6.19
C PRO A 63 9.79 4.13 6.88
N ASP A 64 10.55 4.57 7.89
CA ASP A 64 11.50 3.73 8.63
C ASP A 64 10.79 2.66 9.45
N THR A 65 9.50 2.84 9.76
CA THR A 65 8.68 1.82 10.41
C THR A 65 8.25 0.70 9.44
N VAL A 66 8.40 0.93 8.13
CA VAL A 66 7.99 0.00 7.08
C VAL A 66 9.19 -0.68 6.44
N PHE A 67 10.20 0.08 6.03
CA PHE A 67 11.41 -0.42 5.38
C PHE A 67 12.65 0.21 5.97
N ALA A 68 13.72 -0.58 6.11
CA ALA A 68 15.04 -0.01 6.37
C ALA A 68 15.42 1.01 5.28
N PRO A 69 16.16 2.09 5.60
CA PRO A 69 16.46 3.18 4.64
C PRO A 69 17.07 2.71 3.31
N LYS A 70 17.87 1.64 3.32
CA LYS A 70 18.44 1.04 2.10
C LYS A 70 17.39 0.38 1.18
N ASP A 71 16.27 -0.07 1.76
CA ASP A 71 15.21 -0.77 1.04
C ASP A 71 14.09 0.17 0.59
N GLN A 72 13.96 1.35 1.20
CA GLN A 72 13.01 2.39 0.77
C GLN A 72 13.29 2.82 -0.68
N LYS A 73 14.57 2.93 -1.06
CA LYS A 73 14.98 3.29 -2.43
C LYS A 73 14.60 2.23 -3.49
N LYS A 74 14.16 1.05 -3.07
CA LYS A 74 13.74 -0.06 -3.94
C LYS A 74 12.23 -0.16 -4.08
N ASN A 75 11.48 0.71 -3.41
CA ASN A 75 10.02 0.67 -3.36
C ASN A 75 9.46 2.07 -3.57
N ASP A 76 8.55 2.24 -4.52
CA ASP A 76 7.81 3.48 -4.69
C ASP A 76 6.85 3.73 -3.50
N LYS A 77 6.41 4.96 -3.32
CA LYS A 77 5.59 5.38 -2.19
C LYS A 77 4.31 4.57 -2.02
N PHE A 78 3.65 4.20 -3.15
CA PHE A 78 2.42 3.40 -3.07
C PHE A 78 2.65 2.05 -2.40
N ILE A 79 3.80 1.39 -2.66
CA ILE A 79 4.18 0.14 -1.98
C ILE A 79 4.39 0.41 -0.48
N MET A 80 5.08 1.50 -0.13
CA MET A 80 5.34 1.83 1.29
C MET A 80 4.04 2.11 2.05
N TYR A 81 3.11 2.86 1.47
CA TYR A 81 1.80 3.14 2.07
C TYR A 81 0.97 1.87 2.25
N GLY A 82 0.89 1.05 1.20
CA GLY A 82 0.16 -0.20 1.25
C GLY A 82 0.75 -1.20 2.25
N MET A 83 2.08 -1.28 2.34
CA MET A 83 2.76 -2.11 3.35
C MET A 83 2.46 -1.65 4.78
N ALA A 84 2.42 -0.34 5.03
CA ALA A 84 2.06 0.20 6.33
C ALA A 84 0.62 -0.14 6.70
N ALA A 85 -0.31 0.15 5.79
CA ALA A 85 -1.73 -0.15 6.00
C ALA A 85 -1.98 -1.66 6.17
N ALA A 86 -1.35 -2.52 5.35
CA ALA A 86 -1.47 -3.97 5.48
C ALA A 86 -0.91 -4.48 6.82
N GLY A 87 0.22 -3.93 7.28
CA GLY A 87 0.80 -4.28 8.58
C GLY A 87 -0.12 -3.90 9.73
N ASP A 88 -0.73 -2.72 9.69
CA ASP A 88 -1.68 -2.27 10.69
C ASP A 88 -2.94 -3.15 10.69
N ALA A 89 -3.46 -3.52 9.51
CA ALA A 89 -4.61 -4.42 9.37
C ALA A 89 -4.33 -5.83 9.90
N LEU A 90 -3.16 -6.39 9.60
CA LEU A 90 -2.74 -7.71 10.09
C LEU A 90 -2.58 -7.71 11.62
N LYS A 91 -1.99 -6.65 12.16
CA LYS A 91 -1.87 -6.47 13.61
C LYS A 91 -3.24 -6.37 14.29
N ASP A 92 -4.16 -5.60 13.72
CA ASP A 92 -5.54 -5.45 14.21
C ASP A 92 -6.31 -6.78 14.13
N ALA A 93 -6.07 -7.58 13.08
CA ALA A 93 -6.64 -8.92 12.91
C ALA A 93 -6.01 -9.98 13.84
N GLY A 94 -4.92 -9.67 14.54
CA GLY A 94 -4.21 -10.62 15.39
C GLY A 94 -3.34 -11.62 14.62
N TRP A 95 -2.97 -11.33 13.37
CA TRP A 95 -2.05 -12.17 12.59
C TRP A 95 -0.62 -12.01 13.08
N ASP A 96 0.02 -13.14 13.37
CA ASP A 96 1.43 -13.20 13.69
C ASP A 96 2.12 -14.29 12.84
N ALA A 97 3.01 -13.86 11.96
CA ALA A 97 3.74 -14.75 11.05
C ALA A 97 4.70 -15.71 11.76
N GLU A 98 5.14 -15.38 13.00
CA GLU A 98 6.06 -16.23 13.77
C GLU A 98 5.33 -17.41 14.42
N THR A 99 4.09 -17.18 14.83
CA THR A 99 3.27 -18.19 15.53
C THR A 99 2.29 -18.94 14.60
N ALA A 100 1.98 -18.37 13.43
CA ALA A 100 1.11 -19.00 12.45
C ALA A 100 1.71 -20.32 11.92
N SER A 101 0.89 -21.37 11.88
CA SER A 101 1.25 -22.64 11.29
C SER A 101 1.47 -22.54 9.76
N GLU A 102 2.19 -23.50 9.18
CA GLU A 102 2.36 -23.53 7.72
C GLU A 102 1.03 -23.70 6.98
N GLU A 103 0.08 -24.44 7.54
CA GLU A 103 -1.27 -24.58 6.98
C GLU A 103 -2.02 -23.24 6.97
N GLU A 104 -1.97 -22.47 8.05
CA GLU A 104 -2.55 -21.12 8.10
C GLU A 104 -1.89 -20.18 7.09
N LYS A 105 -0.57 -20.23 6.94
CA LYS A 105 0.16 -19.44 5.94
C LYS A 105 -0.24 -19.81 4.52
N ASP A 106 -0.37 -21.09 4.21
CA ASP A 106 -0.78 -21.57 2.89
C ASP A 106 -2.22 -21.20 2.54
N ARG A 107 -3.05 -20.93 3.55
CA ARG A 107 -4.46 -20.54 3.43
C ARG A 107 -4.66 -19.02 3.57
N ALA A 108 -3.61 -18.25 3.81
CA ALA A 108 -3.63 -16.80 3.94
C ALA A 108 -3.03 -16.12 2.69
N GLY A 109 -3.83 -15.32 1.99
CA GLY A 109 -3.44 -14.69 0.74
C GLY A 109 -3.44 -13.17 0.77
N VAL A 110 -3.05 -12.58 -0.36
CA VAL A 110 -2.99 -11.12 -0.55
C VAL A 110 -3.58 -10.73 -1.90
N MET A 111 -4.47 -9.75 -1.90
CA MET A 111 -4.97 -9.09 -3.08
C MET A 111 -4.99 -7.57 -2.86
N MET A 112 -3.90 -6.92 -3.19
CA MET A 112 -3.77 -5.47 -3.12
C MET A 112 -3.38 -4.91 -4.48
N GLY A 113 -4.01 -3.82 -4.89
CA GLY A 113 -3.74 -3.19 -6.16
C GLY A 113 -3.50 -1.70 -6.04
N ALA A 114 -3.19 -1.07 -7.16
CA ALA A 114 -3.07 0.37 -7.30
C ALA A 114 -3.63 0.81 -8.65
N GLY A 115 -4.18 2.01 -8.74
CA GLY A 115 -4.75 2.50 -9.98
C GLY A 115 -3.71 2.75 -11.08
N ILE A 116 -2.49 3.11 -10.70
CA ILE A 116 -1.39 3.44 -11.64
C ILE A 116 -0.08 2.76 -11.22
N GLY A 117 0.14 2.52 -9.93
CA GLY A 117 1.41 2.03 -9.40
C GLY A 117 2.45 3.14 -9.23
N GLY A 118 3.73 2.83 -9.43
CA GLY A 118 4.85 3.73 -9.20
C GLY A 118 5.07 4.78 -10.29
N LEU A 119 4.07 5.66 -10.52
CA LEU A 119 4.15 6.69 -11.57
C LEU A 119 5.36 7.62 -11.40
N GLN A 120 5.67 8.02 -10.18
CA GLN A 120 6.84 8.87 -9.90
C GLN A 120 8.14 8.15 -10.27
N GLY A 121 8.30 6.89 -9.86
CA GLY A 121 9.47 6.09 -10.19
C GLY A 121 9.63 5.85 -11.69
N ILE A 122 8.52 5.65 -12.42
CA ILE A 122 8.52 5.53 -13.88
C ILE A 122 9.02 6.81 -14.52
N TYR A 123 8.48 7.96 -14.11
CA TYR A 123 8.88 9.27 -14.63
C TYR A 123 10.36 9.57 -14.37
N GLU A 124 10.82 9.42 -13.14
CA GLU A 124 12.21 9.69 -12.74
C GLU A 124 13.22 8.81 -13.51
N ASN A 125 12.91 7.51 -13.67
CA ASN A 125 13.75 6.62 -14.46
C ASN A 125 13.72 6.94 -15.96
N ALA A 126 12.57 7.35 -16.51
CA ALA A 126 12.48 7.77 -17.92
C ALA A 126 13.31 9.04 -18.20
N VAL A 127 13.24 10.05 -17.31
CA VAL A 127 14.06 11.26 -17.40
C VAL A 127 15.55 10.89 -17.26
N SER A 128 15.91 10.11 -16.27
CA SER A 128 17.29 9.66 -16.04
C SER A 128 17.86 8.89 -17.23
N PHE A 129 17.05 8.04 -17.86
CA PHE A 129 17.44 7.33 -19.09
C PHE A 129 17.70 8.30 -20.24
N ASN A 130 16.82 9.26 -20.44
CA ASN A 130 16.93 10.24 -21.52
C ASN A 130 18.17 11.14 -21.38
N GLU A 131 18.50 11.53 -20.14
CA GLU A 131 19.61 12.44 -19.86
C GLU A 131 20.98 11.72 -19.76
N PHE A 132 21.00 10.53 -19.16
CA PHE A 132 22.24 9.86 -18.74
C PHE A 132 22.41 8.45 -19.32
N GLY A 133 21.40 7.91 -20.03
CA GLY A 133 21.40 6.59 -20.63
C GLY A 133 21.27 5.44 -19.62
N MET A 134 21.36 4.21 -20.11
CA MET A 134 21.06 2.98 -19.35
C MET A 134 21.85 2.81 -18.03
N LYS A 135 23.06 3.35 -17.96
CA LYS A 135 23.93 3.19 -16.77
C LYS A 135 23.36 3.81 -15.50
N LYS A 136 22.37 4.70 -15.62
CA LYS A 136 21.73 5.38 -14.49
C LYS A 136 20.39 4.77 -14.10
N ILE A 137 19.87 3.81 -14.85
CA ILE A 137 18.65 3.12 -14.51
C ILE A 137 18.89 2.20 -13.30
N SER A 138 18.04 2.30 -12.30
CA SER A 138 18.09 1.43 -11.13
C SER A 138 17.81 -0.03 -11.52
N PRO A 139 18.60 -1.03 -11.06
CA PRO A 139 18.25 -2.43 -11.23
C PRO A 139 16.92 -2.81 -10.52
N PHE A 140 16.49 -1.99 -9.57
CA PHE A 140 15.21 -2.15 -8.88
C PHE A 140 14.06 -1.36 -9.53
N PHE A 141 14.29 -0.71 -10.68
CA PHE A 141 13.28 0.11 -11.34
C PHE A 141 11.97 -0.67 -11.52
N ILE A 142 12.01 -1.78 -12.23
CA ILE A 142 10.78 -2.58 -12.48
C ILE A 142 10.14 -3.09 -11.19
N PRO A 143 10.85 -3.76 -10.27
CA PRO A 143 10.24 -4.18 -9.00
C PRO A 143 9.67 -3.04 -8.16
N SER A 144 10.23 -1.82 -8.25
CA SER A 144 9.74 -0.69 -7.44
C SER A 144 8.43 -0.09 -7.93
N VAL A 145 8.04 -0.30 -9.19
CA VAL A 145 6.90 0.40 -9.81
C VAL A 145 5.73 -0.49 -10.19
N LEU A 146 5.93 -1.81 -10.25
CA LEU A 146 4.89 -2.75 -10.63
C LEU A 146 3.81 -2.87 -9.55
N ILE A 147 2.55 -2.82 -9.96
CA ILE A 147 1.39 -2.81 -9.08
C ILE A 147 1.29 -4.06 -8.19
N ASN A 148 1.56 -5.23 -8.75
CA ASN A 148 1.50 -6.49 -8.01
C ASN A 148 2.59 -6.65 -6.94
N LEU A 149 3.60 -5.80 -6.94
CA LEU A 149 4.68 -5.85 -5.94
C LEU A 149 4.25 -5.40 -4.56
N ILE A 150 3.14 -4.66 -4.43
CA ILE A 150 2.54 -4.41 -3.12
C ILE A 150 2.06 -5.73 -2.49
N SER A 151 1.31 -6.55 -3.24
CA SER A 151 0.88 -7.88 -2.78
C SER A 151 2.06 -8.80 -2.52
N GLY A 152 3.07 -8.79 -3.40
CA GLY A 152 4.28 -9.59 -3.25
C GLY A 152 5.07 -9.23 -1.98
N ASN A 153 5.28 -7.94 -1.70
CA ASN A 153 6.00 -7.50 -0.50
C ASN A 153 5.25 -7.83 0.79
N VAL A 154 3.91 -7.67 0.82
CA VAL A 154 3.07 -8.06 1.96
C VAL A 154 3.17 -9.57 2.20
N SER A 155 3.03 -10.38 1.16
CA SER A 155 3.16 -11.84 1.22
C SER A 155 4.50 -12.27 1.80
N ILE A 156 5.61 -11.75 1.28
CA ILE A 156 6.96 -12.09 1.75
C ILE A 156 7.16 -11.69 3.21
N ARG A 157 6.75 -10.48 3.59
CA ARG A 157 6.98 -9.97 4.93
C ARG A 157 6.20 -10.72 6.01
N TYR A 158 4.96 -11.06 5.72
CA TYR A 158 4.04 -11.62 6.72
C TYR A 158 3.77 -13.11 6.53
N GLY A 159 4.54 -13.78 5.65
CA GLY A 159 4.48 -15.22 5.44
C GLY A 159 3.16 -15.70 4.83
N LEU A 160 2.49 -14.88 4.02
CA LEU A 160 1.19 -15.22 3.42
C LEU A 160 1.43 -15.96 2.10
N LYS A 161 1.18 -17.27 2.08
CA LYS A 161 1.54 -18.17 0.97
C LYS A 161 0.35 -18.59 0.11
N GLY A 162 -0.86 -18.17 0.47
CA GLY A 162 -2.07 -18.40 -0.29
C GLY A 162 -2.15 -17.58 -1.58
N PRO A 163 -3.34 -17.41 -2.19
CA PRO A 163 -3.50 -16.64 -3.43
C PRO A 163 -2.86 -15.27 -3.35
N ASN A 164 -2.07 -14.90 -4.37
CA ASN A 164 -1.34 -13.63 -4.40
C ASN A 164 -1.42 -13.01 -5.79
N HIS A 165 -2.17 -11.94 -5.94
CA HIS A 165 -2.24 -11.15 -7.15
C HIS A 165 -2.77 -9.74 -6.88
N ALA A 166 -2.89 -8.93 -7.93
CA ALA A 166 -3.39 -7.57 -7.86
C ALA A 166 -4.41 -7.33 -8.98
N CYS A 167 -5.38 -6.47 -8.69
CA CYS A 167 -6.26 -5.91 -9.71
C CYS A 167 -5.92 -4.44 -9.99
N VAL A 168 -6.37 -3.93 -11.13
CA VAL A 168 -6.19 -2.54 -11.56
C VAL A 168 -7.48 -2.05 -12.18
N THR A 169 -8.23 -1.23 -11.46
CA THR A 169 -9.49 -0.64 -11.91
C THR A 169 -9.59 0.84 -11.50
N ALA A 170 -8.48 1.55 -11.65
CA ALA A 170 -8.35 2.97 -11.30
C ALA A 170 -8.81 3.25 -9.86
N CYS A 171 -9.68 4.23 -9.65
CA CYS A 171 -10.19 4.61 -8.31
C CYS A 171 -10.98 3.48 -7.61
N SER A 172 -11.44 2.47 -8.33
CA SER A 172 -12.20 1.34 -7.80
C SER A 172 -11.32 0.17 -7.35
N THR A 173 -9.99 0.24 -7.56
CA THR A 173 -9.07 -0.88 -7.34
C THR A 173 -9.19 -1.47 -5.93
N GLY A 174 -9.20 -0.63 -4.88
CA GLY A 174 -9.32 -1.12 -3.51
C GLY A 174 -10.64 -1.84 -3.24
N ALA A 175 -11.76 -1.31 -3.74
CA ALA A 175 -13.07 -1.94 -3.61
C ALA A 175 -13.13 -3.28 -4.36
N HIS A 176 -12.56 -3.34 -5.56
CA HIS A 176 -12.44 -4.58 -6.36
C HIS A 176 -11.63 -5.64 -5.62
N ALA A 177 -10.44 -5.27 -5.11
CA ALA A 177 -9.59 -6.17 -4.36
C ALA A 177 -10.34 -6.79 -3.15
N ILE A 178 -11.10 -5.99 -2.41
CA ILE A 178 -11.90 -6.47 -1.27
C ILE A 178 -13.00 -7.43 -1.75
N GLY A 179 -13.71 -7.10 -2.83
CA GLY A 179 -14.78 -7.95 -3.38
C GLY A 179 -14.27 -9.30 -3.88
N ASP A 180 -13.17 -9.30 -4.63
CA ASP A 180 -12.57 -10.52 -5.17
C ASP A 180 -11.95 -11.39 -4.06
N ALA A 181 -11.28 -10.78 -3.09
CA ALA A 181 -10.76 -11.47 -1.91
C ALA A 181 -11.89 -12.14 -1.11
N ALA A 182 -13.00 -11.43 -0.88
CA ALA A 182 -14.18 -11.99 -0.24
C ALA A 182 -14.77 -13.18 -1.03
N ALA A 183 -14.80 -13.10 -2.37
CA ALA A 183 -15.24 -14.19 -3.22
C ALA A 183 -14.31 -15.42 -3.11
N MET A 184 -12.98 -15.23 -3.04
CA MET A 184 -12.02 -16.31 -2.83
C MET A 184 -12.24 -17.03 -1.50
N ILE A 185 -12.42 -16.29 -0.41
CA ILE A 185 -12.72 -16.87 0.91
C ILE A 185 -14.06 -17.62 0.85
N ALA A 186 -15.10 -17.04 0.25
CA ALA A 186 -16.43 -17.64 0.17
C ALA A 186 -16.43 -18.98 -0.61
N ARG A 187 -15.56 -19.10 -1.64
CA ARG A 187 -15.37 -20.35 -2.40
C ARG A 187 -14.47 -21.36 -1.69
N GLY A 188 -13.70 -20.94 -0.71
CA GLY A 188 -12.76 -21.79 0.02
C GLY A 188 -11.35 -21.83 -0.61
N ASP A 189 -11.01 -20.90 -1.48
CA ASP A 189 -9.66 -20.78 -2.07
C ASP A 189 -8.64 -20.31 -1.03
N ALA A 190 -9.09 -19.52 -0.05
CA ALA A 190 -8.32 -19.05 1.10
C ALA A 190 -9.21 -19.01 2.35
N ASP A 191 -8.62 -18.88 3.52
CA ASP A 191 -9.33 -18.67 4.79
C ASP A 191 -9.16 -17.23 5.29
N MET A 192 -8.07 -16.56 4.90
CA MET A 192 -7.79 -15.15 5.16
C MET A 192 -7.23 -14.47 3.90
N MET A 193 -7.60 -13.22 3.69
CA MET A 193 -7.03 -12.40 2.61
C MET A 193 -6.74 -10.98 3.12
N VAL A 194 -5.53 -10.49 2.90
CA VAL A 194 -5.24 -9.06 2.98
C VAL A 194 -5.68 -8.42 1.67
N ALA A 195 -6.60 -7.48 1.73
CA ALA A 195 -7.18 -6.87 0.53
C ALA A 195 -7.26 -5.36 0.64
N GLY A 196 -7.02 -4.64 -0.45
CA GLY A 196 -7.08 -3.19 -0.46
C GLY A 196 -6.46 -2.55 -1.70
N GLY A 197 -6.22 -1.24 -1.60
CA GLY A 197 -5.59 -0.45 -2.65
C GLY A 197 -4.65 0.60 -2.11
N ALA A 198 -3.71 1.06 -2.97
CA ALA A 198 -2.76 2.14 -2.70
C ALA A 198 -2.51 3.01 -3.94
#